data_40bf2f29b5a1bf2ea5888edf85d744a3
#
_entry.id   40bf2f29b5a1bf2ea5888edf85d744a3
#
_cell.length_a   1.000
_cell.length_b   1.000
_cell.length_c   1.000
_cell.angle_alpha   90.00
_cell.angle_beta   90.00
_cell.angle_gamma   90.00
#
_symmetry.space_group_name_H-M   'P 1'
#
loop_
_entity.id
_entity.type
_entity.pdbx_description
1 polymer ?
#
loop_
_entity_poly.entity_id
_entity_poly.type
_entity_poly.pdbx_seq_one_letter_code
_entity_poly.pdbx_strand_id
1 'polypeptide(L)'
;MAYFGEAPETIRQKHIKAGLIYALWLFLSGENERLQQEIRKLRKYIGQLEDRQEREQCLGELEFLLGETQYNDVEAMAAYFKKSLQLLRQPVRFFSPQTIWGGGANSILFMFYRQAGTLQKTLDVFPQAMAYYYRLVQNHGAGSEYVLASEAYFQRGYWEKAFILATEALNVSRRNEQVGVELCAEFIALRISIALGNKKRVREISRRLDALQTTVQEHLYRKTIEASRAWIDLQLGDKGKLLVSWLQKGDFQKSGLLYSAWGCLYIVYGRYLLLQKDYLPLLGQLREFEAAARSFNNFLLSIYAAVYSAAAQDGLQHENEALSELNRALVLAAADGIVMPFVENFDVLEPLLKKAAQQNSGEPELLAKILELGAVYQENLKNIKHKASYIMGGKTLTAREAEIANFVVQGRTNAEIAAEMFIAEITVKKALQGIYRKLGVDTRLELVMALNADS
;
A
#
# COMPACT_ATOMS: atom_id res chain seq x y z
N MET A 1 22.49 -14.08 -12.16
CA MET A 1 21.90 -15.29 -11.52
C MET A 1 21.56 -16.39 -12.53
N ALA A 2 20.95 -16.08 -13.68
CA ALA A 2 20.61 -17.11 -14.68
C ALA A 2 21.79 -18.04 -15.04
N TYR A 3 22.97 -17.50 -15.28
CA TYR A 3 24.19 -18.27 -15.60
C TYR A 3 24.66 -19.26 -14.51
N PHE A 4 24.31 -19.04 -13.23
CA PHE A 4 24.69 -19.99 -12.17
C PHE A 4 23.97 -21.33 -12.32
N GLY A 5 22.76 -21.34 -12.84
CA GLY A 5 21.99 -22.56 -13.11
C GLY A 5 22.67 -23.49 -14.15
N GLU A 6 23.44 -22.91 -15.05
CA GLU A 6 24.16 -23.59 -16.12
C GLU A 6 25.62 -23.97 -15.73
N ALA A 7 26.08 -23.52 -14.55
CA ALA A 7 27.43 -23.79 -14.09
C ALA A 7 27.67 -25.30 -13.84
N PRO A 8 28.90 -25.81 -14.11
CA PRO A 8 29.25 -27.19 -13.82
C PRO A 8 28.96 -27.60 -12.37
N GLU A 9 28.58 -28.86 -12.15
CA GLU A 9 28.22 -29.35 -10.81
C GLU A 9 29.35 -29.14 -9.78
N THR A 10 30.62 -29.34 -10.21
CA THR A 10 31.80 -29.11 -9.38
C THR A 10 31.94 -27.66 -8.87
N ILE A 11 31.53 -26.67 -9.67
CA ILE A 11 31.50 -25.27 -9.27
C ILE A 11 30.34 -25.02 -8.30
N ARG A 12 29.16 -25.57 -8.58
CA ARG A 12 27.97 -25.40 -7.74
C ARG A 12 28.15 -26.02 -6.37
N GLN A 13 28.79 -27.16 -6.25
CA GLN A 13 29.15 -27.82 -4.98
C GLN A 13 30.07 -26.95 -4.12
N LYS A 14 31.02 -26.25 -4.70
CA LYS A 14 31.95 -25.36 -3.99
C LYS A 14 31.34 -24.04 -3.55
N HIS A 15 30.26 -23.61 -4.20
CA HIS A 15 29.65 -22.28 -3.99
C HIS A 15 28.21 -22.36 -3.47
N ILE A 16 27.99 -23.06 -2.35
CA ILE A 16 26.67 -23.29 -1.75
C ILE A 16 25.93 -21.99 -1.51
N LYS A 17 26.60 -20.93 -1.00
CA LYS A 17 26.00 -19.61 -0.81
C LYS A 17 25.41 -19.04 -2.11
N ALA A 18 26.10 -19.16 -3.24
CA ALA A 18 25.58 -18.73 -4.52
C ALA A 18 24.38 -19.57 -4.98
N GLY A 19 24.38 -20.87 -4.64
CA GLY A 19 23.23 -21.75 -4.85
C GLY A 19 22.00 -21.34 -4.04
N LEU A 20 22.16 -20.92 -2.79
CA LEU A 20 21.07 -20.39 -1.96
C LEU A 20 20.50 -19.09 -2.54
N ILE A 21 21.36 -18.17 -2.99
CA ILE A 21 20.93 -16.94 -3.67
C ILE A 21 20.18 -17.26 -4.99
N TYR A 22 20.68 -18.25 -5.74
CA TYR A 22 20.03 -18.68 -6.97
C TYR A 22 18.66 -19.30 -6.70
N ALA A 23 18.52 -20.12 -5.66
CA ALA A 23 17.24 -20.68 -5.26
C ALA A 23 16.24 -19.59 -4.81
N LEU A 24 16.70 -18.56 -4.07
CA LEU A 24 15.87 -17.41 -3.75
C LEU A 24 15.43 -16.66 -5.01
N TRP A 25 16.33 -16.48 -5.99
CA TRP A 25 15.98 -15.87 -7.27
C TRP A 25 14.94 -16.69 -8.04
N LEU A 26 15.06 -18.03 -8.08
CA LEU A 26 14.06 -18.91 -8.70
C LEU A 26 12.69 -18.77 -8.04
N PHE A 27 12.64 -18.68 -6.72
CA PHE A 27 11.41 -18.41 -5.98
C PHE A 27 10.78 -17.08 -6.40
N LEU A 28 11.54 -15.99 -6.38
CA LEU A 28 11.08 -14.66 -6.76
C LEU A 28 10.67 -14.54 -8.24
N SER A 29 11.21 -15.41 -9.09
CA SER A 29 10.86 -15.49 -10.51
C SER A 29 9.68 -16.43 -10.80
N GLY A 30 9.14 -17.11 -9.78
CA GLY A 30 8.01 -18.05 -9.92
C GLY A 30 8.41 -19.40 -10.55
N GLU A 31 9.70 -19.72 -10.65
CA GLU A 31 10.22 -20.94 -11.28
C GLU A 31 10.20 -22.14 -10.32
N ASN A 32 9.01 -22.53 -9.86
CA ASN A 32 8.83 -23.48 -8.77
C ASN A 32 9.45 -24.87 -9.01
N GLU A 33 9.34 -25.43 -10.22
CA GLU A 33 9.92 -26.74 -10.52
C GLU A 33 11.46 -26.72 -10.43
N ARG A 34 12.08 -25.69 -11.00
CA ARG A 34 13.53 -25.49 -10.93
C ARG A 34 14.00 -25.23 -9.49
N LEU A 35 13.22 -24.47 -8.71
CA LEU A 35 13.45 -24.25 -7.29
C LEU A 35 13.50 -25.57 -6.51
N GLN A 36 12.53 -26.45 -6.70
CA GLN A 36 12.49 -27.76 -6.02
C GLN A 36 13.68 -28.65 -6.41
N GLN A 37 14.11 -28.60 -7.67
CA GLN A 37 15.30 -29.31 -8.11
C GLN A 37 16.56 -28.74 -7.45
N GLU A 38 16.66 -27.41 -7.36
CA GLU A 38 17.80 -26.73 -6.74
C GLU A 38 17.89 -27.02 -5.24
N ILE A 39 16.79 -26.99 -4.51
CA ILE A 39 16.73 -27.36 -3.09
C ILE A 39 17.24 -28.79 -2.87
N ARG A 40 16.86 -29.76 -3.73
CA ARG A 40 17.35 -31.13 -3.63
C ARG A 40 18.87 -31.23 -3.84
N LYS A 41 19.41 -30.47 -4.81
CA LYS A 41 20.85 -30.39 -5.05
C LYS A 41 21.60 -29.77 -3.87
N LEU A 42 21.09 -28.65 -3.35
CA LEU A 42 21.70 -27.98 -2.20
C LEU A 42 21.74 -28.89 -0.97
N ARG A 43 20.69 -29.66 -0.67
CA ARG A 43 20.69 -30.64 0.41
C ARG A 43 21.77 -31.68 0.23
N LYS A 44 21.95 -32.22 -1.00
CA LYS A 44 23.03 -33.19 -1.33
C LYS A 44 24.40 -32.57 -1.09
N TYR A 45 24.65 -31.36 -1.61
CA TYR A 45 25.95 -30.69 -1.52
C TYR A 45 26.31 -30.34 -0.06
N ILE A 46 25.35 -29.81 0.70
CA ILE A 46 25.53 -29.50 2.12
C ILE A 46 25.85 -30.75 2.91
N GLY A 47 25.18 -31.89 2.62
CA GLY A 47 25.44 -33.16 3.28
C GLY A 47 26.83 -33.71 3.05
N GLN A 48 27.54 -33.28 1.99
CA GLN A 48 28.90 -33.69 1.64
C GLN A 48 29.98 -32.81 2.29
N LEU A 49 29.62 -31.74 2.97
CA LEU A 49 30.61 -30.91 3.66
C LEU A 49 31.20 -31.64 4.85
N GLU A 50 32.52 -31.70 4.89
CA GLU A 50 33.32 -32.37 5.97
C GLU A 50 33.26 -31.52 7.24
N ASP A 51 33.43 -30.19 7.10
CA ASP A 51 33.36 -29.28 8.23
C ASP A 51 31.92 -29.23 8.80
N ARG A 52 31.78 -29.70 10.03
CA ARG A 52 30.53 -29.76 10.76
C ARG A 52 29.92 -28.36 10.96
N GLN A 53 30.74 -27.37 11.27
CA GLN A 53 30.26 -26.00 11.56
C GLN A 53 29.73 -25.35 10.28
N GLU A 54 30.43 -25.46 9.15
CA GLU A 54 29.97 -24.95 7.84
C GLU A 54 28.72 -25.70 7.38
N ARG A 55 28.64 -27.01 7.62
CA ARG A 55 27.46 -27.82 7.29
C ARG A 55 26.24 -27.37 8.08
N GLU A 56 26.36 -27.15 9.41
CA GLU A 56 25.27 -26.63 10.27
C GLU A 56 24.83 -25.22 9.81
N GLN A 57 25.79 -24.34 9.49
CA GLN A 57 25.51 -23.01 8.97
C GLN A 57 24.74 -23.06 7.63
N CYS A 58 25.20 -23.85 6.66
CA CYS A 58 24.52 -23.99 5.38
C CYS A 58 23.14 -24.64 5.49
N LEU A 59 22.96 -25.62 6.40
CA LEU A 59 21.63 -26.19 6.70
C LEU A 59 20.69 -25.14 7.29
N GLY A 60 21.17 -24.34 8.24
CA GLY A 60 20.38 -23.25 8.82
C GLY A 60 19.97 -22.21 7.78
N GLU A 61 20.87 -21.85 6.88
CA GLU A 61 20.58 -20.95 5.77
C GLU A 61 19.59 -21.55 4.76
N LEU A 62 19.64 -22.86 4.55
CA LEU A 62 18.64 -23.55 3.72
C LEU A 62 17.27 -23.58 4.39
N GLU A 63 17.21 -23.83 5.72
CA GLU A 63 15.93 -23.74 6.46
C GLU A 63 15.36 -22.31 6.43
N PHE A 64 16.20 -21.28 6.51
CA PHE A 64 15.76 -19.89 6.32
C PHE A 64 15.13 -19.69 4.93
N LEU A 65 15.83 -20.11 3.88
CA LEU A 65 15.32 -20.05 2.50
C LEU A 65 13.98 -20.77 2.35
N LEU A 66 13.83 -21.97 2.94
CA LEU A 66 12.58 -22.72 2.94
C LEU A 66 11.45 -21.96 3.65
N GLY A 67 11.76 -21.21 4.70
CA GLY A 67 10.82 -20.29 5.34
C GLY A 67 10.35 -19.18 4.41
N GLU A 68 11.27 -18.53 3.68
CA GLU A 68 10.94 -17.52 2.68
C GLU A 68 10.03 -18.09 1.56
N THR A 69 10.26 -19.34 1.15
CA THR A 69 9.46 -19.99 0.09
C THR A 69 8.03 -20.35 0.53
N GLN A 70 7.71 -20.28 1.84
CA GLN A 70 6.33 -20.38 2.30
C GLN A 70 5.49 -19.14 1.97
N TYR A 71 6.13 -18.09 1.52
CA TYR A 71 5.57 -16.82 1.08
C TYR A 71 4.80 -16.10 2.19
N ASN A 72 3.48 -16.29 2.28
CA ASN A 72 2.62 -15.62 3.25
C ASN A 72 1.97 -16.56 4.28
N ASP A 73 2.46 -17.80 4.39
CA ASP A 73 2.08 -18.72 5.44
C ASP A 73 2.94 -18.50 6.69
N VAL A 74 2.49 -17.57 7.54
CA VAL A 74 3.25 -17.12 8.72
C VAL A 74 3.59 -18.27 9.68
N GLU A 75 2.69 -19.24 9.85
CA GLU A 75 2.94 -20.39 10.74
C GLU A 75 4.03 -21.31 10.15
N ALA A 76 3.94 -21.61 8.87
CA ALA A 76 4.96 -22.40 8.18
C ALA A 76 6.31 -21.65 8.16
N MET A 77 6.32 -20.34 7.88
CA MET A 77 7.52 -19.50 7.96
C MET A 77 8.15 -19.57 9.36
N ALA A 78 7.36 -19.36 10.42
CA ALA A 78 7.83 -19.41 11.80
C ALA A 78 8.48 -20.75 12.16
N ALA A 79 7.89 -21.87 11.70
CA ALA A 79 8.44 -23.20 11.94
C ALA A 79 9.84 -23.39 11.31
N TYR A 80 10.02 -22.92 10.08
CA TYR A 80 11.31 -22.94 9.40
C TYR A 80 12.33 -21.98 10.03
N PHE A 81 11.93 -20.74 10.36
CA PHE A 81 12.80 -19.77 11.01
C PHE A 81 13.28 -20.27 12.39
N LYS A 82 12.41 -20.92 13.15
CA LYS A 82 12.78 -21.55 14.42
C LYS A 82 13.83 -22.66 14.24
N LYS A 83 13.69 -23.52 13.21
CA LYS A 83 14.69 -24.54 12.88
C LYS A 83 16.00 -23.90 12.43
N SER A 84 15.94 -22.89 11.61
CA SER A 84 17.11 -22.14 11.17
C SER A 84 17.91 -21.60 12.37
N LEU A 85 17.24 -20.96 13.34
CA LEU A 85 17.87 -20.45 14.57
C LEU A 85 18.51 -21.51 15.44
N GLN A 86 18.04 -22.76 15.40
CA GLN A 86 18.65 -23.87 16.15
C GLN A 86 19.99 -24.30 15.54
N LEU A 87 20.20 -24.08 14.25
CA LEU A 87 21.38 -24.49 13.49
C LEU A 87 22.41 -23.35 13.36
N LEU A 88 21.93 -22.12 13.21
CA LEU A 88 22.78 -20.96 12.94
C LEU A 88 23.44 -20.42 14.22
N ARG A 89 24.75 -20.19 14.12
CA ARG A 89 25.54 -19.47 15.14
C ARG A 89 25.78 -18.01 14.74
N GLN A 90 25.65 -17.72 13.45
CA GLN A 90 25.78 -16.39 12.84
C GLN A 90 24.54 -16.09 12.00
N PRO A 91 24.22 -14.83 11.73
CA PRO A 91 23.14 -14.45 10.83
C PRO A 91 23.30 -15.09 9.45
N VAL A 92 22.18 -15.14 8.71
CA VAL A 92 22.16 -15.62 7.33
C VAL A 92 23.10 -14.78 6.48
N ARG A 93 24.09 -15.43 5.83
CA ARG A 93 25.18 -14.75 5.11
C ARG A 93 24.81 -14.24 3.72
N PHE A 94 23.73 -14.75 3.13
CA PHE A 94 23.31 -14.35 1.78
C PHE A 94 22.17 -13.30 1.81
N PHE A 95 21.76 -12.85 2.99
CA PHE A 95 20.71 -11.85 3.16
C PHE A 95 21.27 -10.65 3.92
N SER A 96 20.96 -9.44 3.46
CA SER A 96 21.42 -8.20 4.06
C SER A 96 20.26 -7.47 4.74
N PRO A 97 20.47 -6.80 5.89
CA PRO A 97 19.45 -5.93 6.47
C PRO A 97 19.02 -4.76 5.56
N GLN A 98 19.80 -4.44 4.53
CA GLN A 98 19.48 -3.45 3.51
C GLN A 98 18.78 -4.05 2.28
N THR A 99 18.49 -5.35 2.26
CA THR A 99 17.69 -5.96 1.20
C THR A 99 16.30 -5.30 1.15
N ILE A 100 15.74 -5.17 -0.05
CA ILE A 100 14.43 -4.54 -0.23
C ILE A 100 13.35 -5.38 0.48
N TRP A 101 12.69 -4.76 1.44
CA TRP A 101 11.58 -5.37 2.19
C TRP A 101 10.34 -5.57 1.32
N GLY A 102 9.72 -6.75 1.43
CA GLY A 102 8.40 -7.03 0.86
C GLY A 102 8.29 -6.85 -0.66
N GLY A 103 9.41 -6.78 -1.38
CA GLY A 103 9.40 -6.58 -2.84
C GLY A 103 8.77 -5.26 -3.29
N GLY A 104 8.78 -4.23 -2.43
CA GLY A 104 8.21 -2.92 -2.69
C GLY A 104 6.70 -2.82 -2.42
N ALA A 105 6.12 -3.80 -1.72
CA ALA A 105 4.73 -3.68 -1.26
C ALA A 105 4.60 -2.52 -0.27
N ASN A 106 3.50 -1.77 -0.37
CA ASN A 106 3.16 -0.68 0.55
C ASN A 106 2.18 -1.09 1.66
N SER A 107 1.87 -2.38 1.76
CA SER A 107 1.02 -2.96 2.80
C SER A 107 1.51 -4.35 3.17
N ILE A 108 1.53 -4.65 4.46
CA ILE A 108 1.89 -5.96 5.00
C ILE A 108 0.65 -6.85 5.10
N LEU A 109 -0.48 -6.26 5.46
CA LEU A 109 -1.73 -6.99 5.59
C LEU A 109 -2.19 -7.61 4.25
N PHE A 110 -2.01 -6.91 3.13
CA PHE A 110 -2.30 -7.46 1.81
C PHE A 110 -1.51 -8.73 1.51
N MET A 111 -0.33 -8.88 2.09
CA MET A 111 0.47 -10.09 1.93
C MET A 111 -0.01 -11.22 2.84
N PHE A 112 -0.30 -10.94 4.12
CA PHE A 112 -0.45 -11.96 5.16
C PHE A 112 -1.90 -12.26 5.57
N TYR A 113 -2.90 -11.54 5.09
CA TYR A 113 -4.31 -11.86 5.33
C TYR A 113 -4.85 -12.79 4.26
N ARG A 114 -4.79 -14.10 4.52
CA ARG A 114 -5.00 -15.15 3.52
C ARG A 114 -6.43 -15.66 3.42
N GLN A 115 -7.20 -15.61 4.49
CA GLN A 115 -8.50 -16.29 4.58
C GLN A 115 -9.41 -15.61 5.59
N ALA A 116 -10.72 -15.66 5.35
CA ALA A 116 -11.74 -15.20 6.27
C ALA A 116 -11.61 -15.84 7.66
N GLY A 117 -11.84 -15.07 8.70
CA GLY A 117 -11.79 -15.52 10.09
C GLY A 117 -10.38 -15.78 10.64
N THR A 118 -9.32 -15.49 9.86
CA THR A 118 -7.95 -15.78 10.29
C THR A 118 -7.15 -14.54 10.71
N LEU A 119 -7.74 -13.34 10.62
CA LEU A 119 -7.01 -12.10 10.89
C LEU A 119 -6.48 -12.06 12.34
N GLN A 120 -7.28 -12.47 13.33
CA GLN A 120 -6.83 -12.48 14.71
C GLN A 120 -5.66 -13.46 14.92
N LYS A 121 -5.77 -14.66 14.37
CA LYS A 121 -4.70 -15.65 14.40
C LYS A 121 -3.41 -15.11 13.75
N THR A 122 -3.54 -14.42 12.63
CA THR A 122 -2.40 -13.78 11.96
C THR A 122 -1.73 -12.73 12.88
N LEU A 123 -2.54 -11.90 13.55
CA LEU A 123 -2.04 -10.90 14.52
C LEU A 123 -1.29 -11.53 15.71
N ASP A 124 -1.71 -12.71 16.15
CA ASP A 124 -1.10 -13.40 17.28
C ASP A 124 0.21 -14.10 16.88
N VAL A 125 0.27 -14.68 15.70
CA VAL A 125 1.42 -15.48 15.22
C VAL A 125 2.52 -14.63 14.58
N PHE A 126 2.16 -13.58 13.85
CA PHE A 126 3.11 -12.77 13.10
C PHE A 126 4.23 -12.17 13.95
N PRO A 127 3.99 -11.56 15.13
CA PRO A 127 5.06 -11.03 15.97
C PRO A 127 6.06 -12.11 16.41
N GLN A 128 5.60 -13.34 16.66
CA GLN A 128 6.47 -14.45 17.04
C GLN A 128 7.35 -14.90 15.86
N ALA A 129 6.77 -15.00 14.67
CA ALA A 129 7.51 -15.32 13.46
C ALA A 129 8.60 -14.27 13.17
N MET A 130 8.23 -12.98 13.30
CA MET A 130 9.15 -11.88 13.10
C MET A 130 10.25 -11.83 14.17
N ALA A 131 9.98 -12.21 15.41
CA ALA A 131 11.02 -12.32 16.43
C ALA A 131 12.11 -13.34 16.07
N TYR A 132 11.76 -14.46 15.42
CA TYR A 132 12.74 -15.40 14.86
C TYR A 132 13.46 -14.79 13.66
N TYR A 133 12.71 -14.21 12.73
CA TYR A 133 13.22 -13.62 11.52
C TYR A 133 14.26 -12.52 11.79
N TYR A 134 13.97 -11.56 12.68
CA TYR A 134 14.89 -10.47 13.02
C TYR A 134 16.24 -10.94 13.52
N ARG A 135 16.28 -12.02 14.28
CA ARG A 135 17.53 -12.63 14.77
C ARG A 135 18.33 -13.26 13.63
N LEU A 136 17.66 -13.81 12.62
CA LEU A 136 18.30 -14.45 11.47
C LEU A 136 18.92 -13.43 10.50
N VAL A 137 18.30 -12.25 10.36
CA VAL A 137 18.64 -11.26 9.32
C VAL A 137 18.92 -9.86 9.88
N GLN A 138 19.42 -9.76 11.10
CA GLN A 138 19.93 -8.52 11.69
C GLN A 138 18.90 -7.36 11.66
N ASN A 139 17.69 -7.63 12.16
CA ASN A 139 16.58 -6.68 12.22
C ASN A 139 16.02 -6.20 10.86
N HIS A 140 16.34 -6.89 9.75
CA HIS A 140 15.65 -6.60 8.49
C HIS A 140 14.13 -6.72 8.68
N GLY A 141 13.38 -5.74 8.21
CA GLY A 141 11.93 -5.69 8.35
C GLY A 141 11.40 -5.29 9.74
N ALA A 142 12.28 -4.82 10.66
CA ALA A 142 11.89 -4.43 12.02
C ALA A 142 10.80 -3.34 12.00
N GLY A 143 9.72 -3.58 12.77
CA GLY A 143 8.53 -2.74 12.84
C GLY A 143 7.37 -3.23 11.98
N SER A 144 7.57 -4.29 11.18
CA SER A 144 6.53 -4.85 10.32
C SER A 144 5.34 -5.41 11.11
N GLU A 145 5.56 -5.93 12.30
CA GLU A 145 4.50 -6.40 13.21
C GLU A 145 3.55 -5.28 13.63
N TYR A 146 4.07 -4.08 13.84
CA TYR A 146 3.26 -2.91 14.16
C TYR A 146 2.50 -2.39 12.95
N VAL A 147 3.09 -2.45 11.76
CA VAL A 147 2.38 -2.11 10.50
C VAL A 147 1.22 -3.06 10.29
N LEU A 148 1.45 -4.38 10.36
CA LEU A 148 0.38 -5.38 10.20
C LEU A 148 -0.77 -5.14 11.18
N ALA A 149 -0.45 -4.93 12.46
CA ALA A 149 -1.45 -4.66 13.48
C ALA A 149 -2.19 -3.34 13.24
N SER A 150 -1.48 -2.28 12.84
CA SER A 150 -2.08 -1.00 12.48
C SER A 150 -3.07 -1.16 11.33
N GLU A 151 -2.67 -1.83 10.26
CA GLU A 151 -3.53 -2.08 9.08
C GLU A 151 -4.76 -2.92 9.47
N ALA A 152 -4.61 -3.95 10.30
CA ALA A 152 -5.72 -4.79 10.74
C ALA A 152 -6.74 -4.00 11.58
N TYR A 153 -6.29 -3.17 12.53
CA TYR A 153 -7.20 -2.31 13.28
C TYR A 153 -7.84 -1.23 12.40
N PHE A 154 -7.11 -0.67 11.46
CA PHE A 154 -7.66 0.26 10.48
C PHE A 154 -8.77 -0.39 9.64
N GLN A 155 -8.53 -1.59 9.11
CA GLN A 155 -9.53 -2.31 8.33
C GLN A 155 -10.82 -2.61 9.10
N ARG A 156 -10.70 -2.76 10.43
CA ARG A 156 -11.82 -2.94 11.35
C ARG A 156 -12.48 -1.62 11.81
N GLY A 157 -11.98 -0.46 11.39
CA GLY A 157 -12.51 0.87 11.75
C GLY A 157 -12.05 1.40 13.10
N TYR A 158 -11.02 0.82 13.72
CA TYR A 158 -10.44 1.31 14.99
C TYR A 158 -9.28 2.26 14.72
N TRP A 159 -9.59 3.44 14.18
CA TRP A 159 -8.61 4.35 13.59
C TRP A 159 -7.60 4.92 14.59
N GLU A 160 -8.02 5.27 15.81
CA GLU A 160 -7.14 5.79 16.86
C GLU A 160 -6.11 4.73 17.29
N LYS A 161 -6.57 3.49 17.51
CA LYS A 161 -5.68 2.37 17.86
C LYS A 161 -4.71 2.06 16.71
N ALA A 162 -5.20 2.06 15.49
CA ALA A 162 -4.38 1.90 14.31
C ALA A 162 -3.29 2.99 14.21
N PHE A 163 -3.64 4.24 14.55
CA PHE A 163 -2.71 5.36 14.51
C PHE A 163 -1.55 5.21 15.52
N ILE A 164 -1.85 4.76 16.73
CA ILE A 164 -0.82 4.50 17.77
C ILE A 164 0.18 3.47 17.24
N LEU A 165 -0.31 2.37 16.66
CA LEU A 165 0.54 1.30 16.11
C LEU A 165 1.34 1.77 14.88
N ALA A 166 0.76 2.57 13.99
CA ALA A 166 1.50 3.17 12.87
C ALA A 166 2.65 4.06 13.35
N THR A 167 2.42 4.81 14.44
CA THR A 167 3.47 5.64 15.04
C THR A 167 4.60 4.79 15.61
N GLU A 168 4.29 3.68 16.28
CA GLU A 168 5.30 2.76 16.79
C GLU A 168 6.07 2.08 15.64
N ALA A 169 5.39 1.68 14.58
CA ALA A 169 6.03 1.15 13.37
C ALA A 169 7.06 2.13 12.79
N LEU A 170 6.70 3.44 12.71
CA LEU A 170 7.61 4.49 12.25
C LEU A 170 8.84 4.65 13.16
N ASN A 171 8.64 4.58 14.48
CA ASN A 171 9.74 4.70 15.45
C ASN A 171 10.72 3.53 15.32
N VAL A 172 10.20 2.30 15.21
CA VAL A 172 11.03 1.09 15.13
C VAL A 172 11.73 1.00 13.78
N SER A 173 11.01 1.21 12.66
CA SER A 173 11.59 1.12 11.32
C SER A 173 12.70 2.15 11.09
N ARG A 174 12.52 3.40 11.54
CA ARG A 174 13.53 4.45 11.44
C ARG A 174 14.76 4.15 12.27
N ARG A 175 14.59 3.71 13.51
CA ARG A 175 15.72 3.32 14.39
C ARG A 175 16.58 2.21 13.79
N ASN A 176 15.95 1.31 13.02
CA ASN A 176 16.62 0.19 12.38
C ASN A 176 16.91 0.41 10.88
N GLU A 177 16.73 1.63 10.39
CA GLU A 177 16.97 2.01 8.97
C GLU A 177 16.21 1.14 7.95
N GLN A 178 14.98 0.75 8.31
CA GLN A 178 14.13 -0.14 7.49
C GLN A 178 13.19 0.67 6.58
N VAL A 179 13.73 1.22 5.50
CA VAL A 179 13.01 2.11 4.56
C VAL A 179 11.71 1.48 4.03
N GLY A 180 11.73 0.19 3.66
CA GLY A 180 10.54 -0.48 3.13
C GLY A 180 9.40 -0.54 4.15
N VAL A 181 9.71 -0.83 5.43
CA VAL A 181 8.73 -0.82 6.52
C VAL A 181 8.28 0.60 6.86
N GLU A 182 9.20 1.58 6.83
CA GLU A 182 8.85 2.98 7.00
C GLU A 182 7.83 3.45 5.94
N LEU A 183 8.02 3.08 4.68
CA LEU A 183 7.07 3.41 3.61
C LEU A 183 5.68 2.79 3.84
N CYS A 184 5.60 1.53 4.30
CA CYS A 184 4.33 0.91 4.69
C CYS A 184 3.68 1.68 5.86
N ALA A 185 4.47 2.03 6.88
CA ALA A 185 3.98 2.76 8.05
C ALA A 185 3.51 4.18 7.71
N GLU A 186 4.20 4.91 6.83
CA GLU A 186 3.77 6.22 6.33
C GLU A 186 2.49 6.11 5.50
N PHE A 187 2.38 5.09 4.65
CA PHE A 187 1.18 4.89 3.84
C PHE A 187 -0.06 4.61 4.70
N ILE A 188 0.05 3.70 5.69
CA ILE A 188 -1.09 3.43 6.58
C ILE A 188 -1.39 4.64 7.48
N ALA A 189 -0.38 5.35 8.01
CA ALA A 189 -0.57 6.57 8.79
C ALA A 189 -1.30 7.67 7.99
N LEU A 190 -1.02 7.77 6.69
CA LEU A 190 -1.69 8.70 5.80
C LEU A 190 -3.16 8.33 5.60
N ARG A 191 -3.50 7.05 5.34
CA ARG A 191 -4.88 6.55 5.24
C ARG A 191 -5.66 6.82 6.53
N ILE A 192 -5.08 6.52 7.69
CA ILE A 192 -5.68 6.80 9.00
C ILE A 192 -5.89 8.30 9.21
N SER A 193 -4.92 9.13 8.83
CA SER A 193 -5.04 10.59 8.98
C SER A 193 -6.17 11.18 8.12
N ILE A 194 -6.44 10.57 6.95
CA ILE A 194 -7.60 10.91 6.12
C ILE A 194 -8.88 10.49 6.84
N ALA A 195 -8.95 9.27 7.35
CA ALA A 195 -10.12 8.75 8.06
C ALA A 195 -10.45 9.58 9.31
N LEU A 196 -9.45 10.07 10.03
CA LEU A 196 -9.59 10.94 11.19
C LEU A 196 -9.81 12.44 10.85
N GLY A 197 -9.79 12.82 9.58
CA GLY A 197 -9.93 14.22 9.17
C GLY A 197 -8.74 15.12 9.55
N ASN A 198 -7.58 14.55 9.88
CA ASN A 198 -6.42 15.29 10.35
C ASN A 198 -5.61 15.91 9.20
N LYS A 199 -6.10 17.03 8.71
CA LYS A 199 -5.51 17.76 7.57
C LYS A 199 -4.02 18.11 7.77
N LYS A 200 -3.61 18.49 8.98
CA LYS A 200 -2.23 18.83 9.29
C LYS A 200 -1.32 17.61 9.05
N ARG A 201 -1.68 16.46 9.61
CA ARG A 201 -0.91 15.21 9.45
C ARG A 201 -0.89 14.70 8.02
N VAL A 202 -2.00 14.80 7.28
CA VAL A 202 -2.03 14.47 5.85
C VAL A 202 -0.98 15.26 5.08
N ARG A 203 -0.86 16.57 5.34
CA ARG A 203 0.15 17.41 4.71
C ARG A 203 1.59 17.05 5.13
N GLU A 204 1.81 16.82 6.43
CA GLU A 204 3.13 16.44 6.97
C GLU A 204 3.62 15.11 6.37
N ILE A 205 2.76 14.09 6.34
CA ILE A 205 3.11 12.78 5.76
C ILE A 205 3.34 12.90 4.25
N SER A 206 2.51 13.64 3.54
CA SER A 206 2.69 13.86 2.10
C SER A 206 4.05 14.52 1.80
N ARG A 207 4.46 15.54 2.58
CA ARG A 207 5.79 16.18 2.44
C ARG A 207 6.93 15.19 2.72
N ARG A 208 6.78 14.30 3.71
CA ARG A 208 7.80 13.25 3.97
C ARG A 208 7.91 12.26 2.83
N LEU A 209 6.80 11.82 2.26
CA LEU A 209 6.81 10.96 1.07
C LEU A 209 7.45 11.68 -0.13
N ASP A 210 7.25 13.01 -0.29
CA ASP A 210 7.95 13.82 -1.30
C ASP A 210 9.47 13.83 -1.07
N ALA A 211 9.90 14.03 0.15
CA ALA A 211 11.31 14.00 0.51
C ALA A 211 11.93 12.62 0.26
N LEU A 212 11.25 11.55 0.69
CA LEU A 212 11.69 10.17 0.45
C LEU A 212 11.78 9.85 -1.05
N GLN A 213 10.84 10.33 -1.87
CA GLN A 213 10.87 10.14 -3.33
C GLN A 213 12.17 10.64 -3.97
N THR A 214 12.78 11.69 -3.41
CA THR A 214 14.01 12.30 -3.92
C THR A 214 15.28 11.72 -3.29
N THR A 215 15.21 11.20 -2.07
CA THR A 215 16.36 10.73 -1.30
C THR A 215 16.62 9.23 -1.43
N VAL A 216 15.59 8.41 -1.58
CA VAL A 216 15.76 6.95 -1.76
C VAL A 216 16.45 6.65 -3.07
N GLN A 217 17.48 5.82 -3.00
CA GLN A 217 18.24 5.41 -4.18
C GLN A 217 17.59 4.22 -4.90
N GLU A 218 16.94 3.34 -4.16
CA GLU A 218 16.30 2.13 -4.70
C GLU A 218 15.10 2.48 -5.58
N HIS A 219 15.20 2.12 -6.85
CA HIS A 219 14.14 2.36 -7.83
C HIS A 219 12.79 1.79 -7.37
N LEU A 220 12.81 0.61 -6.73
CA LEU A 220 11.60 -0.06 -6.27
C LEU A 220 10.86 0.75 -5.20
N TYR A 221 11.57 1.36 -4.24
CA TYR A 221 10.94 2.21 -3.22
C TYR A 221 10.33 3.49 -3.82
N ARG A 222 10.95 4.08 -4.83
CA ARG A 222 10.32 5.19 -5.57
C ARG A 222 9.01 4.78 -6.21
N LYS A 223 8.93 3.55 -6.76
CA LYS A 223 7.68 3.00 -7.31
C LYS A 223 6.63 2.69 -6.25
N THR A 224 7.05 2.26 -5.06
CA THR A 224 6.16 2.10 -3.90
C THR A 224 5.52 3.44 -3.49
N ILE A 225 6.30 4.52 -3.43
CA ILE A 225 5.80 5.86 -3.14
C ILE A 225 4.83 6.33 -4.23
N GLU A 226 5.17 6.10 -5.51
CA GLU A 226 4.31 6.43 -6.65
C GLU A 226 2.93 5.73 -6.57
N ALA A 227 2.90 4.43 -6.25
CA ALA A 227 1.67 3.67 -6.08
C ALA A 227 0.85 4.16 -4.87
N SER A 228 1.51 4.45 -3.74
CA SER A 228 0.88 4.99 -2.54
C SER A 228 0.24 6.36 -2.80
N ARG A 229 0.92 7.22 -3.57
CA ARG A 229 0.38 8.53 -3.99
C ARG A 229 -0.81 8.39 -4.91
N ALA A 230 -0.75 7.51 -5.91
CA ALA A 230 -1.87 7.26 -6.81
C ALA A 230 -3.13 6.88 -6.01
N TRP A 231 -2.98 6.02 -4.98
CA TRP A 231 -4.10 5.67 -4.09
C TRP A 231 -4.66 6.91 -3.36
N ILE A 232 -3.79 7.74 -2.76
CA ILE A 232 -4.19 8.94 -2.03
C ILE A 232 -4.88 9.97 -2.93
N ASP A 233 -4.30 10.23 -4.11
CA ASP A 233 -4.84 11.19 -5.07
C ASP A 233 -6.24 10.77 -5.54
N LEU A 234 -6.47 9.46 -5.74
CA LEU A 234 -7.81 8.92 -6.03
C LEU A 234 -8.79 9.16 -4.88
N GLN A 235 -8.40 8.95 -3.62
CA GLN A 235 -9.25 9.21 -2.46
C GLN A 235 -9.56 10.70 -2.32
N LEU A 236 -8.59 11.56 -2.55
CA LEU A 236 -8.77 13.00 -2.53
C LEU A 236 -9.46 13.56 -3.78
N GLY A 237 -9.68 12.74 -4.82
CA GLY A 237 -10.32 13.15 -6.06
C GLY A 237 -9.45 14.07 -6.94
N ASP A 238 -8.14 14.08 -6.73
CA ASP A 238 -7.18 14.86 -7.50
C ASP A 238 -6.79 14.12 -8.79
N LYS A 239 -7.65 14.24 -9.81
CA LYS A 239 -7.47 13.54 -11.10
C LYS A 239 -6.28 14.06 -11.93
N GLY A 240 -5.82 15.29 -11.66
CA GLY A 240 -4.77 15.93 -12.47
C GLY A 240 -3.37 15.38 -12.23
N LYS A 241 -3.13 14.69 -11.13
CA LYS A 241 -1.84 14.09 -10.77
C LYS A 241 -1.68 12.63 -11.18
N LEU A 242 -2.76 11.99 -11.67
CA LEU A 242 -2.80 10.57 -12.05
C LEU A 242 -2.14 10.30 -13.41
N LEU A 243 -0.93 10.82 -13.63
CA LEU A 243 -0.20 10.64 -14.89
C LEU A 243 0.59 9.33 -14.98
N VAL A 244 0.29 8.37 -14.11
CA VAL A 244 1.03 7.10 -14.04
C VAL A 244 0.59 6.18 -15.17
N SER A 245 1.49 5.89 -16.10
CA SER A 245 1.18 5.15 -17.33
C SER A 245 0.61 3.75 -17.10
N TRP A 246 1.04 3.05 -16.03
CA TRP A 246 0.52 1.73 -15.67
C TRP A 246 -0.94 1.80 -15.19
N LEU A 247 -1.32 2.88 -14.49
CA LEU A 247 -2.68 3.07 -13.99
C LEU A 247 -3.66 3.31 -15.14
N GLN A 248 -3.27 4.11 -16.14
CA GLN A 248 -4.14 4.39 -17.28
C GLN A 248 -4.40 3.17 -18.17
N LYS A 249 -3.46 2.25 -18.25
CA LYS A 249 -3.49 1.08 -19.14
C LYS A 249 -3.80 -0.25 -18.42
N GLY A 250 -3.81 -0.27 -17.09
CA GLY A 250 -3.92 -1.52 -16.31
C GLY A 250 -2.73 -2.45 -16.48
N ASP A 251 -1.57 -1.94 -16.92
CA ASP A 251 -0.37 -2.73 -17.18
C ASP A 251 0.56 -2.71 -15.96
N PHE A 252 0.32 -3.61 -15.02
CA PHE A 252 1.06 -3.64 -13.75
C PHE A 252 2.52 -4.06 -13.90
N GLN A 253 2.90 -4.77 -14.96
CA GLN A 253 4.30 -5.08 -15.23
C GLN A 253 5.11 -3.79 -15.45
N LYS A 254 4.50 -2.76 -16.02
CA LYS A 254 5.12 -1.43 -16.20
C LYS A 254 5.15 -0.59 -14.92
N SER A 255 4.54 -1.04 -13.83
CA SER A 255 4.66 -0.35 -12.54
C SER A 255 6.09 -0.39 -12.00
N GLY A 256 6.86 -1.41 -12.38
CA GLY A 256 8.20 -1.68 -11.85
C GLY A 256 8.18 -2.28 -10.44
N LEU A 257 7.01 -2.66 -9.91
CA LEU A 257 6.83 -3.33 -8.63
C LEU A 257 6.76 -4.85 -8.80
N LEU A 258 7.18 -5.58 -7.79
CA LEU A 258 7.09 -7.04 -7.78
C LEU A 258 5.65 -7.50 -7.51
N TYR A 259 5.37 -8.76 -7.81
CA TYR A 259 4.03 -9.35 -7.68
C TYR A 259 3.42 -9.23 -6.27
N SER A 260 4.25 -9.17 -5.22
CA SER A 260 3.80 -8.95 -3.84
C SER A 260 3.05 -7.62 -3.63
N ALA A 261 3.34 -6.60 -4.45
CA ALA A 261 2.68 -5.30 -4.41
C ALA A 261 1.43 -5.23 -5.32
N TRP A 262 1.21 -6.19 -6.22
CA TRP A 262 0.15 -6.13 -7.22
C TRP A 262 -1.26 -6.09 -6.61
N GLY A 263 -1.47 -6.72 -5.44
CA GLY A 263 -2.75 -6.61 -4.74
C GLY A 263 -3.19 -5.17 -4.50
N CYS A 264 -2.26 -4.30 -4.09
CA CYS A 264 -2.54 -2.88 -3.94
C CYS A 264 -2.80 -2.19 -5.30
N LEU A 265 -2.03 -2.55 -6.35
CA LEU A 265 -2.21 -1.98 -7.69
C LEU A 265 -3.60 -2.28 -8.26
N TYR A 266 -4.12 -3.51 -8.06
CA TYR A 266 -5.49 -3.87 -8.44
C TYR A 266 -6.52 -2.98 -7.74
N ILE A 267 -6.34 -2.71 -6.44
CA ILE A 267 -7.26 -1.84 -5.68
C ILE A 267 -7.20 -0.40 -6.20
N VAL A 268 -6.02 0.12 -6.45
CA VAL A 268 -5.83 1.47 -7.02
C VAL A 268 -6.48 1.56 -8.41
N TYR A 269 -6.28 0.56 -9.26
CA TYR A 269 -6.84 0.53 -10.60
C TYR A 269 -8.37 0.40 -10.60
N GLY A 270 -8.92 -0.48 -9.76
CA GLY A 270 -10.37 -0.61 -9.61
C GLY A 270 -11.01 0.70 -9.16
N ARG A 271 -10.43 1.39 -8.18
CA ARG A 271 -10.89 2.71 -7.75
C ARG A 271 -10.79 3.75 -8.87
N TYR A 272 -9.71 3.73 -9.66
CA TYR A 272 -9.55 4.60 -10.81
C TYR A 272 -10.69 4.41 -11.82
N LEU A 273 -10.99 3.18 -12.22
CA LEU A 273 -12.08 2.87 -13.16
C LEU A 273 -13.45 3.30 -12.62
N LEU A 274 -13.73 3.09 -11.34
CA LEU A 274 -14.96 3.58 -10.70
C LEU A 274 -15.10 5.10 -10.79
N LEU A 275 -14.03 5.85 -10.53
CA LEU A 275 -14.05 7.31 -10.61
C LEU A 275 -14.18 7.83 -12.05
N GLN A 276 -13.75 7.05 -13.05
CA GLN A 276 -13.96 7.35 -14.46
C GLN A 276 -15.36 6.92 -14.95
N LYS A 277 -16.10 6.16 -14.13
CA LYS A 277 -17.37 5.50 -14.49
C LYS A 277 -17.21 4.45 -15.61
N ASP A 278 -16.02 3.88 -15.72
CA ASP A 278 -15.68 2.83 -16.68
C ASP A 278 -16.10 1.44 -16.14
N TYR A 279 -17.40 1.26 -15.93
CA TYR A 279 -17.96 0.10 -15.23
C TYR A 279 -17.77 -1.22 -16.00
N LEU A 280 -17.98 -1.24 -17.32
CA LEU A 280 -17.80 -2.46 -18.13
C LEU A 280 -16.33 -2.92 -18.19
N PRO A 281 -15.35 -2.03 -18.43
CA PRO A 281 -13.94 -2.38 -18.26
C PRO A 281 -13.61 -2.90 -16.87
N LEU A 282 -14.15 -2.30 -15.81
CA LEU A 282 -13.94 -2.76 -14.43
C LEU A 282 -14.45 -4.19 -14.24
N LEU A 283 -15.70 -4.48 -14.63
CA LEU A 283 -16.28 -5.84 -14.53
C LEU A 283 -15.46 -6.87 -15.31
N GLY A 284 -14.92 -6.50 -16.48
CA GLY A 284 -14.02 -7.35 -17.26
C GLY A 284 -12.73 -7.69 -16.52
N GLN A 285 -12.18 -6.74 -15.78
CA GLN A 285 -10.93 -6.91 -15.01
C GLN A 285 -11.11 -7.67 -13.70
N LEU A 286 -12.31 -7.70 -13.10
CA LEU A 286 -12.54 -8.37 -11.80
C LEU A 286 -12.20 -9.86 -11.80
N ARG A 287 -12.26 -10.55 -12.94
CA ARG A 287 -11.80 -11.93 -13.06
C ARG A 287 -10.30 -12.06 -12.79
N GLU A 288 -9.51 -11.09 -13.25
CA GLU A 288 -8.07 -11.05 -12.99
C GLU A 288 -7.79 -10.70 -11.53
N PHE A 289 -8.57 -9.79 -10.91
CA PHE A 289 -8.47 -9.49 -9.48
C PHE A 289 -8.69 -10.73 -8.63
N GLU A 290 -9.74 -11.49 -8.90
CA GLU A 290 -10.04 -12.73 -8.19
C GLU A 290 -9.00 -13.84 -8.46
N ALA A 291 -8.49 -13.93 -9.68
CA ALA A 291 -7.39 -14.84 -10.00
C ALA A 291 -6.12 -14.47 -9.23
N ALA A 292 -5.78 -13.20 -9.16
CA ALA A 292 -4.66 -12.71 -8.36
C ALA A 292 -4.88 -12.96 -6.86
N ALA A 293 -6.07 -12.68 -6.34
CA ALA A 293 -6.43 -12.94 -4.95
C ALA A 293 -6.22 -14.43 -4.57
N ARG A 294 -6.64 -15.33 -5.44
CA ARG A 294 -6.43 -16.78 -5.24
C ARG A 294 -4.96 -17.18 -5.37
N SER A 295 -4.27 -16.70 -6.41
CA SER A 295 -2.88 -17.08 -6.67
C SER A 295 -1.92 -16.61 -5.57
N PHE A 296 -2.19 -15.45 -4.99
CA PHE A 296 -1.36 -14.87 -3.93
C PHE A 296 -1.93 -15.09 -2.52
N ASN A 297 -3.04 -15.85 -2.39
CA ASN A 297 -3.77 -15.99 -1.13
C ASN A 297 -4.01 -14.62 -0.45
N ASN A 298 -4.48 -13.62 -1.20
CA ASN A 298 -4.75 -12.28 -0.72
C ASN A 298 -6.27 -12.10 -0.53
N PHE A 299 -6.74 -12.36 0.68
CA PHE A 299 -8.18 -12.34 0.96
C PHE A 299 -8.78 -10.93 0.91
N LEU A 300 -8.02 -9.91 1.29
CA LEU A 300 -8.50 -8.53 1.27
C LEU A 300 -8.81 -8.08 -0.18
N LEU A 301 -8.03 -8.52 -1.17
CA LEU A 301 -8.32 -8.25 -2.57
C LEU A 301 -9.65 -8.86 -3.02
N SER A 302 -10.04 -10.03 -2.50
CA SER A 302 -11.35 -10.63 -2.78
C SER A 302 -12.51 -9.76 -2.27
N ILE A 303 -12.37 -9.14 -1.08
CA ILE A 303 -13.36 -8.20 -0.54
C ILE A 303 -13.46 -6.97 -1.44
N TYR A 304 -12.33 -6.35 -1.82
CA TYR A 304 -12.33 -5.21 -2.74
C TYR A 304 -12.93 -5.55 -4.11
N ALA A 305 -12.65 -6.74 -4.66
CA ALA A 305 -13.22 -7.17 -5.93
C ALA A 305 -14.76 -7.23 -5.87
N ALA A 306 -15.31 -7.78 -4.79
CA ALA A 306 -16.76 -7.82 -4.58
C ALA A 306 -17.37 -6.41 -4.38
N VAL A 307 -16.70 -5.54 -3.63
CA VAL A 307 -17.09 -4.13 -3.45
C VAL A 307 -17.11 -3.39 -4.79
N TYR A 308 -16.10 -3.57 -5.61
CA TYR A 308 -16.02 -2.94 -6.94
C TYR A 308 -17.06 -3.50 -7.91
N SER A 309 -17.34 -4.83 -7.83
CA SER A 309 -18.41 -5.45 -8.60
C SER A 309 -19.75 -4.82 -8.24
N ALA A 310 -20.07 -4.73 -6.95
CA ALA A 310 -21.31 -4.11 -6.47
C ALA A 310 -21.48 -2.67 -6.97
N ALA A 311 -20.43 -1.84 -6.82
CA ALA A 311 -20.45 -0.46 -7.26
C ALA A 311 -20.57 -0.31 -8.79
N ALA A 312 -19.93 -1.19 -9.58
CA ALA A 312 -20.02 -1.17 -11.03
C ALA A 312 -21.40 -1.60 -11.54
N GLN A 313 -22.00 -2.64 -10.94
CA GLN A 313 -23.35 -3.09 -11.28
C GLN A 313 -24.40 -2.03 -10.93
N ASP A 314 -24.27 -1.36 -9.78
CA ASP A 314 -25.15 -0.25 -9.39
C ASP A 314 -25.01 0.92 -10.40
N GLY A 315 -23.80 1.26 -10.79
CA GLY A 315 -23.53 2.28 -11.81
C GLY A 315 -24.12 1.95 -13.20
N LEU A 316 -24.30 0.67 -13.53
CA LEU A 316 -24.96 0.19 -14.73
C LEU A 316 -26.48 0.01 -14.56
N GLN A 317 -27.05 0.33 -13.40
CA GLN A 317 -28.45 0.14 -13.05
C GLN A 317 -28.90 -1.35 -13.01
N HIS A 318 -27.96 -2.27 -12.77
CA HIS A 318 -28.21 -3.69 -12.57
C HIS A 318 -28.43 -3.97 -11.08
N GLU A 319 -29.58 -3.57 -10.56
CA GLU A 319 -29.84 -3.50 -9.13
C GLU A 319 -29.72 -4.84 -8.39
N ASN A 320 -30.27 -5.91 -8.95
CA ASN A 320 -30.26 -7.25 -8.33
C ASN A 320 -28.83 -7.79 -8.23
N GLU A 321 -28.04 -7.63 -9.28
CA GLU A 321 -26.64 -8.00 -9.34
C GLU A 321 -25.82 -7.16 -8.36
N ALA A 322 -26.09 -5.85 -8.27
CA ALA A 322 -25.42 -4.96 -7.34
C ALA A 322 -25.65 -5.36 -5.88
N LEU A 323 -26.91 -5.65 -5.51
CA LEU A 323 -27.25 -6.14 -4.16
C LEU A 323 -26.64 -7.52 -3.88
N SER A 324 -26.65 -8.43 -4.83
CA SER A 324 -26.03 -9.75 -4.71
C SER A 324 -24.53 -9.64 -4.43
N GLU A 325 -23.82 -8.82 -5.20
CA GLU A 325 -22.38 -8.59 -5.03
C GLU A 325 -22.05 -7.85 -3.72
N LEU A 326 -22.88 -6.88 -3.31
CA LEU A 326 -22.76 -6.24 -2.01
C LEU A 326 -22.93 -7.24 -0.85
N ASN A 327 -23.93 -8.11 -0.92
CA ASN A 327 -24.12 -9.15 0.08
C ASN A 327 -22.93 -10.11 0.12
N ARG A 328 -22.41 -10.51 -1.03
CA ARG A 328 -21.16 -11.30 -1.11
C ARG A 328 -20.00 -10.60 -0.40
N ALA A 329 -19.82 -9.30 -0.66
CA ALA A 329 -18.77 -8.51 -0.01
C ALA A 329 -18.94 -8.44 1.51
N LEU A 330 -20.16 -8.23 2.00
CA LEU A 330 -20.47 -8.18 3.43
C LEU A 330 -20.19 -9.51 4.13
N VAL A 331 -20.61 -10.64 3.55
CA VAL A 331 -20.32 -11.98 4.07
C VAL A 331 -18.82 -12.25 4.15
N LEU A 332 -18.05 -11.91 3.11
CA LEU A 332 -16.59 -12.04 3.11
C LEU A 332 -15.94 -11.20 4.23
N ALA A 333 -16.47 -10.01 4.48
CA ALA A 333 -15.91 -9.06 5.44
C ALA A 333 -16.29 -9.36 6.90
N ALA A 334 -17.44 -9.98 7.14
CA ALA A 334 -18.06 -10.15 8.46
C ALA A 334 -17.20 -10.97 9.42
N ALA A 335 -16.59 -12.07 8.96
CA ALA A 335 -15.82 -12.98 9.80
C ALA A 335 -14.70 -12.29 10.61
N ASP A 336 -14.11 -11.21 10.06
CA ASP A 336 -13.04 -10.45 10.71
C ASP A 336 -13.42 -8.99 10.98
N GLY A 337 -14.67 -8.59 10.70
CA GLY A 337 -15.19 -7.24 10.93
C GLY A 337 -14.54 -6.18 10.04
N ILE A 338 -14.24 -6.50 8.79
CA ILE A 338 -13.58 -5.62 7.82
C ILE A 338 -14.59 -4.58 7.28
N VAL A 339 -14.30 -3.29 7.46
CA VAL A 339 -15.20 -2.21 7.05
C VAL A 339 -14.58 -1.28 6.00
N MET A 340 -13.24 -1.13 5.98
CA MET A 340 -12.61 -0.08 5.17
C MET A 340 -12.77 -0.21 3.66
N PRO A 341 -12.86 -1.39 3.02
CA PRO A 341 -13.17 -1.48 1.60
C PRO A 341 -14.48 -0.80 1.21
N PHE A 342 -15.47 -0.82 2.10
CA PHE A 342 -16.75 -0.12 1.91
C PHE A 342 -16.65 1.37 2.26
N VAL A 343 -16.00 1.70 3.37
CA VAL A 343 -15.85 3.07 3.88
C VAL A 343 -15.04 3.93 2.90
N GLU A 344 -13.93 3.43 2.37
CA GLU A 344 -13.10 4.14 1.39
C GLU A 344 -13.78 4.32 0.03
N ASN A 345 -14.81 3.53 -0.27
CA ASN A 345 -15.63 3.60 -1.47
C ASN A 345 -17.06 4.07 -1.19
N PHE A 346 -17.29 4.68 -0.03
CA PHE A 346 -18.63 5.06 0.42
C PHE A 346 -19.32 6.07 -0.52
N ASP A 347 -18.56 6.94 -1.17
CA ASP A 347 -19.06 7.93 -2.14
C ASP A 347 -19.83 7.31 -3.33
N VAL A 348 -19.48 6.08 -3.70
CA VAL A 348 -20.15 5.34 -4.79
C VAL A 348 -21.09 4.25 -4.27
N LEU A 349 -20.96 3.83 -3.01
CA LEU A 349 -21.73 2.71 -2.43
C LEU A 349 -22.89 3.17 -1.54
N GLU A 350 -22.93 4.43 -1.07
CA GLU A 350 -23.89 4.90 -0.07
C GLU A 350 -25.35 4.58 -0.43
N PRO A 351 -25.84 4.83 -1.66
CA PRO A 351 -27.23 4.51 -2.02
C PRO A 351 -27.53 3.01 -1.89
N LEU A 352 -26.63 2.18 -2.38
CA LEU A 352 -26.76 0.72 -2.37
C LEU A 352 -26.71 0.14 -0.94
N LEU A 353 -25.81 0.65 -0.08
CA LEU A 353 -25.70 0.28 1.34
C LEU A 353 -26.98 0.65 2.11
N LYS A 354 -27.54 1.83 1.89
CA LYS A 354 -28.82 2.25 2.50
C LYS A 354 -29.97 1.35 2.06
N LYS A 355 -29.99 0.96 0.80
CA LYS A 355 -31.02 0.07 0.27
C LYS A 355 -30.91 -1.34 0.87
N ALA A 356 -29.70 -1.89 0.98
CA ALA A 356 -29.46 -3.16 1.64
C ALA A 356 -29.91 -3.14 3.12
N ALA A 357 -29.67 -2.04 3.82
CA ALA A 357 -30.11 -1.87 5.21
C ALA A 357 -31.64 -1.85 5.33
N GLN A 358 -32.37 -1.19 4.42
CA GLN A 358 -33.83 -1.18 4.38
C GLN A 358 -34.45 -2.56 4.11
N GLN A 359 -33.74 -3.39 3.36
CA GLN A 359 -34.18 -4.75 3.03
C GLN A 359 -33.76 -5.80 4.08
N ASN A 360 -33.10 -5.39 5.19
CA ASN A 360 -32.47 -6.28 6.17
C ASN A 360 -31.56 -7.35 5.52
N SER A 361 -30.87 -6.96 4.47
CA SER A 361 -29.99 -7.84 3.70
C SER A 361 -28.58 -7.88 4.29
N GLY A 362 -27.94 -9.06 4.22
CA GLY A 362 -26.54 -9.22 4.60
C GLY A 362 -26.32 -9.26 6.12
N GLU A 363 -25.22 -8.63 6.58
CA GLU A 363 -24.72 -8.61 7.95
C GLU A 363 -25.13 -7.29 8.66
N PRO A 364 -26.25 -7.25 9.43
CA PRO A 364 -26.84 -5.99 9.90
C PRO A 364 -25.90 -5.15 10.78
N GLU A 365 -25.17 -5.78 11.69
CA GLU A 365 -24.26 -5.06 12.59
C GLU A 365 -23.07 -4.46 11.84
N LEU A 366 -22.48 -5.25 10.91
CA LEU A 366 -21.40 -4.78 10.07
C LEU A 366 -21.88 -3.64 9.15
N LEU A 367 -23.05 -3.79 8.55
CA LEU A 367 -23.66 -2.79 7.66
C LEU A 367 -23.94 -1.47 8.41
N ALA A 368 -24.48 -1.53 9.62
CA ALA A 368 -24.69 -0.34 10.45
C ALA A 368 -23.36 0.38 10.74
N LYS A 369 -22.32 -0.37 11.10
CA LYS A 369 -20.97 0.18 11.33
C LYS A 369 -20.37 0.80 10.06
N ILE A 370 -20.55 0.18 8.89
CA ILE A 370 -20.09 0.72 7.61
C ILE A 370 -20.80 2.04 7.30
N LEU A 371 -22.12 2.13 7.51
CA LEU A 371 -22.89 3.36 7.26
C LEU A 371 -22.44 4.50 8.17
N GLU A 372 -22.23 4.23 9.45
CA GLU A 372 -21.73 5.20 10.43
C GLU A 372 -20.34 5.72 10.04
N LEU A 373 -19.36 4.80 9.91
CA LEU A 373 -17.98 5.17 9.61
C LEU A 373 -17.82 5.77 8.21
N GLY A 374 -18.63 5.34 7.23
CA GLY A 374 -18.64 5.87 5.88
C GLY A 374 -19.06 7.33 5.84
N ALA A 375 -20.11 7.68 6.60
CA ALA A 375 -20.59 9.08 6.72
C ALA A 375 -19.50 9.96 7.35
N VAL A 376 -18.88 9.51 8.45
CA VAL A 376 -17.75 10.22 9.10
C VAL A 376 -16.57 10.39 8.15
N TYR A 377 -16.20 9.33 7.44
CA TYR A 377 -15.09 9.35 6.50
C TYR A 377 -15.32 10.35 5.36
N GLN A 378 -16.53 10.40 4.79
CA GLN A 378 -16.87 11.35 3.72
C GLN A 378 -16.84 12.80 4.19
N GLU A 379 -17.32 13.08 5.41
CA GLU A 379 -17.25 14.42 5.99
C GLU A 379 -15.77 14.83 6.20
N ASN A 380 -14.96 13.94 6.74
CA ASN A 380 -13.54 14.17 6.93
C ASN A 380 -12.80 14.38 5.60
N LEU A 381 -13.15 13.62 4.56
CA LEU A 381 -12.61 13.84 3.20
C LEU A 381 -12.98 15.22 2.66
N LYS A 382 -14.23 15.68 2.83
CA LYS A 382 -14.63 17.03 2.41
C LYS A 382 -13.79 18.08 3.11
N ASN A 383 -13.58 17.95 4.42
CA ASN A 383 -12.78 18.86 5.22
C ASN A 383 -11.31 18.93 4.78
N ILE A 384 -10.73 17.77 4.37
CA ILE A 384 -9.37 17.71 3.84
C ILE A 384 -9.31 18.32 2.43
N LYS A 385 -10.29 17.98 1.57
CA LYS A 385 -10.39 18.46 0.19
C LYS A 385 -10.67 19.95 0.09
N HIS A 386 -11.40 20.51 1.07
CA HIS A 386 -11.52 21.95 1.14
C HIS A 386 -10.11 22.54 1.22
N LYS A 387 -9.58 22.89 0.02
CA LYS A 387 -8.44 23.79 -0.10
C LYS A 387 -8.77 24.92 0.84
N ALA A 388 -7.83 25.27 1.72
CA ALA A 388 -8.04 26.39 2.61
C ALA A 388 -8.58 27.54 1.74
N SER A 389 -9.84 27.84 1.89
CA SER A 389 -10.32 29.14 1.49
C SER A 389 -9.51 30.06 2.38
N TYR A 390 -8.52 30.72 1.80
CA TYR A 390 -7.73 31.69 2.52
C TYR A 390 -8.70 32.78 2.98
N ILE A 391 -9.11 32.72 4.24
CA ILE A 391 -9.93 33.71 4.88
C ILE A 391 -8.94 34.69 5.53
N MET A 392 -8.57 35.72 4.81
CA MET A 392 -7.87 36.87 5.38
C MET A 392 -8.85 38.02 5.53
N GLY A 393 -8.97 38.52 6.76
CA GLY A 393 -9.86 39.67 7.03
C GLY A 393 -11.33 39.46 6.65
N GLY A 394 -11.83 38.23 6.72
CA GLY A 394 -13.22 37.88 6.37
C GLY A 394 -13.55 37.75 4.87
N LYS A 395 -12.51 37.77 4.02
CA LYS A 395 -12.67 37.61 2.56
C LYS A 395 -12.16 36.25 2.08
N THR A 396 -12.94 35.57 1.24
CA THR A 396 -12.70 34.19 0.77
C THR A 396 -12.27 34.16 -0.69
N LEU A 397 -11.16 33.51 -1.02
CA LEU A 397 -10.76 33.20 -2.40
C LEU A 397 -11.64 32.07 -2.97
N THR A 398 -12.03 32.17 -4.24
CA THR A 398 -12.64 31.05 -4.95
C THR A 398 -11.62 29.90 -5.11
N ALA A 399 -12.09 28.68 -5.38
CA ALA A 399 -11.23 27.52 -5.57
C ALA A 399 -10.13 27.77 -6.64
N ARG A 400 -10.51 28.46 -7.75
CA ARG A 400 -9.59 28.77 -8.84
C ARG A 400 -8.58 29.88 -8.47
N GLU A 401 -8.99 30.86 -7.68
CA GLU A 401 -8.08 31.88 -7.14
C GLU A 401 -7.11 31.29 -6.12
N ALA A 402 -7.57 30.38 -5.27
CA ALA A 402 -6.72 29.67 -4.32
C ALA A 402 -5.68 28.77 -5.01
N GLU A 403 -6.02 28.19 -6.17
CA GLU A 403 -5.10 27.39 -6.99
C GLU A 403 -3.98 28.25 -7.60
N ILE A 404 -4.35 29.40 -8.16
CA ILE A 404 -3.38 30.38 -8.67
C ILE A 404 -2.49 30.88 -7.53
N ALA A 405 -3.06 31.21 -6.38
CA ALA A 405 -2.33 31.67 -5.21
C ALA A 405 -1.32 30.62 -4.70
N ASN A 406 -1.67 29.33 -4.71
CA ASN A 406 -0.76 28.24 -4.37
C ASN A 406 0.44 28.13 -5.34
N PHE A 407 0.22 28.28 -6.64
CA PHE A 407 1.32 28.31 -7.61
C PHE A 407 2.26 29.51 -7.40
N VAL A 408 1.70 30.65 -6.98
CA VAL A 408 2.50 31.83 -6.62
C VAL A 408 3.40 31.56 -5.42
N VAL A 409 2.88 30.89 -4.37
CA VAL A 409 3.66 30.46 -3.19
C VAL A 409 4.76 29.47 -3.57
N GLN A 410 4.52 28.63 -4.58
CA GLN A 410 5.53 27.71 -5.12
C GLN A 410 6.58 28.41 -6.01
N GLY A 411 6.52 29.73 -6.18
CA GLY A 411 7.45 30.49 -6.97
C GLY A 411 7.24 30.44 -8.49
N ARG A 412 6.12 29.87 -8.98
CA ARG A 412 5.80 29.75 -10.40
C ARG A 412 5.56 31.10 -11.06
N THR A 413 6.06 31.33 -12.26
CA THR A 413 5.77 32.51 -13.07
C THR A 413 4.33 32.49 -13.61
N ASN A 414 3.82 33.62 -14.09
CA ASN A 414 2.47 33.67 -14.69
C ASN A 414 2.36 32.78 -15.92
N ALA A 415 3.41 32.67 -16.72
CA ALA A 415 3.47 31.82 -17.89
C ALA A 415 3.40 30.31 -17.51
N GLU A 416 4.14 29.90 -16.48
CA GLU A 416 4.11 28.53 -15.94
C GLU A 416 2.73 28.21 -15.35
N ILE A 417 2.12 29.13 -14.58
CA ILE A 417 0.75 28.97 -14.05
C ILE A 417 -0.26 28.83 -15.19
N ALA A 418 -0.12 29.64 -16.24
CA ALA A 418 -0.98 29.59 -17.40
C ALA A 418 -0.90 28.25 -18.12
N ALA A 419 0.31 27.72 -18.30
CA ALA A 419 0.57 26.40 -18.89
C ALA A 419 -0.02 25.26 -18.03
N GLU A 420 0.23 25.28 -16.71
CA GLU A 420 -0.27 24.26 -15.75
C GLU A 420 -1.79 24.22 -15.67
N MET A 421 -2.44 25.38 -15.79
CA MET A 421 -3.90 25.53 -15.70
C MET A 421 -4.63 25.49 -17.05
N PHE A 422 -3.91 25.34 -18.15
CA PHE A 422 -4.43 25.36 -19.52
C PHE A 422 -5.27 26.62 -19.81
N ILE A 423 -4.76 27.81 -19.41
CA ILE A 423 -5.39 29.10 -19.62
C ILE A 423 -4.39 30.11 -20.18
N ALA A 424 -4.88 31.24 -20.70
CA ALA A 424 -4.01 32.31 -21.18
C ALA A 424 -3.33 33.06 -20.01
N GLU A 425 -2.08 33.48 -20.17
CA GLU A 425 -1.33 34.22 -19.14
C GLU A 425 -2.06 35.50 -18.69
N ILE A 426 -2.76 36.18 -19.61
CA ILE A 426 -3.60 37.34 -19.28
C ILE A 426 -4.72 36.98 -18.28
N THR A 427 -5.24 35.76 -18.33
CA THR A 427 -6.24 35.29 -17.38
C THR A 427 -5.65 35.11 -15.98
N VAL A 428 -4.41 34.59 -15.91
CA VAL A 428 -3.66 34.50 -14.64
C VAL A 428 -3.42 35.89 -14.05
N LYS A 429 -2.97 36.85 -14.87
CA LYS A 429 -2.74 38.26 -14.44
C LYS A 429 -4.03 38.89 -13.87
N LYS A 430 -5.17 38.73 -14.55
CA LYS A 430 -6.47 39.22 -14.07
C LYS A 430 -6.91 38.57 -12.76
N ALA A 431 -6.70 37.24 -12.63
CA ALA A 431 -7.01 36.51 -11.43
C ALA A 431 -6.13 36.98 -10.25
N LEU A 432 -4.83 37.18 -10.46
CA LEU A 432 -3.92 37.72 -9.44
C LEU A 432 -4.31 39.10 -8.96
N GLN A 433 -4.72 40.00 -9.84
CA GLN A 433 -5.26 41.30 -9.46
C GLN A 433 -6.52 41.17 -8.57
N GLY A 434 -7.41 40.20 -8.91
CA GLY A 434 -8.57 39.88 -8.08
C GLY A 434 -8.19 39.35 -6.71
N ILE A 435 -7.19 38.48 -6.65
CA ILE A 435 -6.65 37.90 -5.42
C ILE A 435 -6.00 38.98 -4.54
N TYR A 436 -5.17 39.84 -5.10
CA TYR A 436 -4.53 40.94 -4.38
C TYR A 436 -5.57 41.86 -3.74
N ARG A 437 -6.57 42.30 -4.51
CA ARG A 437 -7.67 43.13 -3.99
C ARG A 437 -8.47 42.41 -2.91
N LYS A 438 -8.72 41.11 -3.02
CA LYS A 438 -9.44 40.31 -2.02
C LYS A 438 -8.67 40.16 -0.74
N LEU A 439 -7.37 39.98 -0.81
CA LEU A 439 -6.52 39.75 0.36
C LEU A 439 -5.95 41.03 0.96
N GLY A 440 -6.08 42.17 0.26
CA GLY A 440 -5.58 43.46 0.72
C GLY A 440 -4.05 43.56 0.65
N VAL A 441 -3.45 42.95 -0.37
CA VAL A 441 -2.03 42.97 -0.68
C VAL A 441 -1.79 43.59 -2.04
N ASP A 442 -0.65 44.25 -2.25
CA ASP A 442 -0.38 44.98 -3.48
C ASP A 442 0.70 44.30 -4.35
N THR A 443 1.51 43.42 -3.76
CA THR A 443 2.62 42.79 -4.43
C THR A 443 2.57 41.25 -4.35
N ARG A 444 3.26 40.63 -5.31
CA ARG A 444 3.42 39.16 -5.33
C ARG A 444 4.14 38.65 -4.06
N LEU A 445 5.13 39.42 -3.57
CA LEU A 445 5.88 39.08 -2.35
C LEU A 445 4.98 39.16 -1.13
N GLU A 446 4.17 40.22 -0.99
CA GLU A 446 3.18 40.33 0.09
C GLU A 446 2.15 39.23 0.06
N LEU A 447 1.70 38.78 -1.14
CA LEU A 447 0.83 37.64 -1.28
C LEU A 447 1.49 36.36 -0.72
N VAL A 448 2.76 36.11 -1.07
CA VAL A 448 3.52 34.95 -0.55
C VAL A 448 3.67 35.02 0.96
N MET A 449 4.04 36.19 1.50
CA MET A 449 4.16 36.39 2.96
C MET A 449 2.81 36.21 3.68
N ALA A 450 1.74 36.79 3.16
CA ALA A 450 0.42 36.69 3.73
C ALA A 450 -0.10 35.23 3.76
N LEU A 451 0.18 34.44 2.70
CA LEU A 451 -0.23 33.04 2.60
C LEU A 451 0.65 32.09 3.45
N ASN A 452 1.89 32.47 3.74
CA ASN A 452 2.80 31.68 4.60
C ASN A 452 2.63 32.04 6.10
N ALA A 453 2.13 33.20 6.46
CA ALA A 453 1.89 33.60 7.85
C ALA A 453 0.72 32.83 8.49
N ASP A 454 -0.25 32.36 7.70
CA ASP A 454 -1.42 31.57 8.15
C ASP A 454 -1.20 30.04 7.98
N SER A 455 0.01 29.59 7.64
CA SER A 455 0.40 28.19 7.46
C SER A 455 1.09 27.66 8.71
#